data_4c4b58fc33dd819c33deeedc96e8de45
#
_entry.id   4c4b58fc33dd819c33deeedc96e8de45
#
_cell.length_a   1.000
_cell.length_b   1.000
_cell.length_c   1.000
_cell.angle_alpha   90.00
_cell.angle_beta   90.00
_cell.angle_gamma   90.00
#
_symmetry.space_group_name_H-M   'P 1'
#
loop_
_entity.id
_entity.type
_entity.pdbx_description
1 polymer ?
#
loop_
_entity_poly.entity_id
_entity_poly.type
_entity_poly.pdbx_seq_one_letter_code
_entity_poly.pdbx_strand_id
1 'polypeptide(L)'
;MSGNTLITNLTISYKPSIILDYSAVRDTMFLKIDRVADSLECIYTGMKLPLPDGQDPTEYVYLDGQPNGINTEHTWPQGLGATGSAQSDMHHLYPSRVKTNSDRGNFPFGNIPDAQTEIWYYKNTERTSVPTNFKDAYSEGIRGTNGKFEPRESVKGNIARSLFYFYTMYKAQADAADPTFFQQMKSDICQWHYDDPVDRKEWERNQKIAHYQGGKENPFVLDCSLISRAYCNNIDQACEALTSIVQNEVEENALVIFPNPGHGTFFIRLHANNDIAYIVDIKNMLGQTIFLQGYNVKNGENIVEIDINDHLSGFYIITLKDISSNISNRTLYLKY
;
A
#
# COMPACT_ATOMS: atom_id res chain seq x y z
N MET A 1 23.87 3.86 -10.15
CA MET A 1 23.30 3.42 -11.45
C MET A 1 22.08 4.24 -11.72
N SER A 2 21.82 4.67 -12.95
CA SER A 2 20.67 5.52 -13.32
C SER A 2 20.23 5.27 -14.78
N GLY A 3 19.09 5.82 -15.17
CA GLY A 3 18.57 5.78 -16.53
C GLY A 3 18.35 4.37 -17.06
N ASN A 4 18.54 4.16 -18.36
CA ASN A 4 18.24 2.90 -19.05
C ASN A 4 18.98 1.68 -18.50
N THR A 5 20.20 1.82 -18.00
CA THR A 5 20.95 0.73 -17.37
C THR A 5 20.26 0.27 -16.09
N LEU A 6 19.77 1.21 -15.27
CA LEU A 6 19.00 0.90 -14.08
C LEU A 6 17.68 0.20 -14.45
N ILE A 7 16.93 0.74 -15.41
CA ILE A 7 15.66 0.16 -15.89
C ILE A 7 15.86 -1.28 -16.35
N THR A 8 16.89 -1.56 -17.14
CA THR A 8 17.21 -2.91 -17.60
C THR A 8 17.46 -3.87 -16.42
N ASN A 9 18.25 -3.44 -15.44
CA ASN A 9 18.55 -4.27 -14.27
C ASN A 9 17.32 -4.49 -13.39
N LEU A 10 16.47 -3.49 -13.22
CA LEU A 10 15.21 -3.65 -12.50
C LEU A 10 14.29 -4.65 -13.20
N THR A 11 14.19 -4.60 -14.53
CA THR A 11 13.38 -5.56 -15.29
C THR A 11 13.90 -6.99 -15.11
N ILE A 12 15.22 -7.21 -15.20
CA ILE A 12 15.83 -8.54 -15.01
C ILE A 12 15.56 -9.07 -13.60
N SER A 13 15.68 -8.22 -12.58
CA SER A 13 15.61 -8.62 -11.18
C SER A 13 14.19 -8.78 -10.66
N TYR A 14 13.24 -7.94 -11.11
CA TYR A 14 11.91 -7.81 -10.50
C TYR A 14 10.74 -8.20 -11.40
N LYS A 15 10.94 -8.43 -12.70
CA LYS A 15 9.83 -8.91 -13.54
C LYS A 15 9.41 -10.31 -13.11
N PRO A 16 8.10 -10.54 -12.82
CA PRO A 16 7.64 -11.85 -12.40
C PRO A 16 7.81 -12.89 -13.52
N SER A 17 8.30 -14.08 -13.13
CA SER A 17 8.33 -15.27 -13.99
C SER A 17 7.17 -16.23 -13.70
N ILE A 18 6.50 -16.05 -12.55
CA ILE A 18 5.32 -16.80 -12.13
C ILE A 18 4.17 -15.81 -12.07
N ILE A 19 3.15 -16.02 -12.89
CA ILE A 19 1.93 -15.21 -12.92
C ILE A 19 0.76 -16.19 -13.06
N LEU A 20 -0.20 -16.08 -12.17
CA LEU A 20 -1.45 -16.85 -12.22
C LEU A 20 -2.28 -16.46 -13.44
N ASP A 21 -3.20 -17.31 -13.86
CA ASP A 21 -4.20 -16.90 -14.85
C ASP A 21 -5.09 -15.76 -14.31
N TYR A 22 -5.75 -15.04 -15.22
CA TYR A 22 -6.44 -13.80 -14.85
C TYR A 22 -7.60 -14.02 -13.87
N SER A 23 -8.31 -15.16 -13.93
CA SER A 23 -9.38 -15.47 -12.96
C SER A 23 -8.79 -15.70 -11.57
N ALA A 24 -7.78 -16.59 -11.47
CA ALA A 24 -7.12 -16.88 -10.22
C ALA A 24 -6.43 -15.66 -9.59
N VAL A 25 -5.88 -14.76 -10.42
CA VAL A 25 -5.30 -13.49 -9.95
C VAL A 25 -6.34 -12.62 -9.26
N ARG A 26 -7.51 -12.44 -9.87
CA ARG A 26 -8.57 -11.59 -9.30
C ARG A 26 -9.04 -12.14 -7.96
N ASP A 27 -9.28 -13.45 -7.88
CA ASP A 27 -9.70 -14.11 -6.65
C ASP A 27 -8.62 -14.00 -5.57
N THR A 28 -7.36 -14.24 -5.93
CA THR A 28 -6.22 -14.10 -5.01
C THR A 28 -6.09 -12.66 -4.51
N MET A 29 -6.16 -11.68 -5.41
CA MET A 29 -6.06 -10.28 -5.07
C MET A 29 -7.16 -9.88 -4.09
N PHE A 30 -8.41 -10.23 -4.37
CA PHE A 30 -9.54 -9.85 -3.53
C PHE A 30 -9.52 -10.55 -2.18
N LEU A 31 -9.27 -11.88 -2.13
CA LEU A 31 -9.34 -12.65 -0.88
C LEU A 31 -8.11 -12.58 -0.01
N LYS A 32 -6.91 -12.55 -0.65
CA LYS A 32 -5.63 -12.77 0.07
C LYS A 32 -4.80 -11.51 0.21
N ILE A 33 -4.95 -10.56 -0.73
CA ILE A 33 -4.13 -9.35 -0.78
C ILE A 33 -4.88 -8.17 -0.18
N ASP A 34 -6.06 -7.84 -0.73
CA ASP A 34 -6.74 -6.56 -0.49
C ASP A 34 -7.91 -6.64 0.50
N ARG A 35 -8.35 -7.84 0.89
CA ARG A 35 -9.40 -8.00 1.91
C ARG A 35 -8.87 -7.64 3.28
N VAL A 36 -9.56 -6.74 3.96
CA VAL A 36 -9.28 -6.32 5.33
C VAL A 36 -10.57 -6.35 6.13
N ALA A 37 -10.57 -7.05 7.27
CA ALA A 37 -11.73 -7.17 8.17
C ALA A 37 -13.04 -7.49 7.40
N ASP A 38 -13.00 -8.55 6.58
CA ASP A 38 -14.13 -9.04 5.77
C ASP A 38 -14.71 -8.02 4.77
N SER A 39 -13.89 -7.09 4.29
CA SER A 39 -14.30 -6.08 3.31
C SER A 39 -13.21 -5.81 2.28
N LEU A 40 -13.63 -5.42 1.07
CA LEU A 40 -12.78 -4.84 0.04
C LEU A 40 -12.99 -3.33 -0.02
N GLU A 41 -11.90 -2.59 -0.18
CA GLU A 41 -11.93 -1.14 -0.34
C GLU A 41 -11.57 -0.75 -1.78
N CYS A 42 -12.42 0.07 -2.40
CA CYS A 42 -12.13 0.69 -3.69
C CYS A 42 -10.94 1.66 -3.57
N ILE A 43 -9.91 1.46 -4.39
CA ILE A 43 -8.71 2.31 -4.39
C ILE A 43 -9.05 3.79 -4.62
N TYR A 44 -9.95 4.10 -5.55
CA TYR A 44 -10.26 5.48 -5.93
C TYR A 44 -11.19 6.20 -4.97
N THR A 45 -12.22 5.53 -4.46
CA THR A 45 -13.28 6.21 -3.72
C THR A 45 -13.27 5.93 -2.22
N GLY A 46 -12.50 4.94 -1.78
CA GLY A 46 -12.54 4.43 -0.41
C GLY A 46 -13.88 3.78 -0.03
N MET A 47 -14.76 3.48 -1.02
CA MET A 47 -15.96 2.68 -0.78
C MET A 47 -15.57 1.28 -0.32
N LYS A 48 -16.25 0.78 0.68
CA LYS A 48 -16.06 -0.59 1.18
C LYS A 48 -17.27 -1.44 0.88
N LEU A 49 -17.02 -2.66 0.41
CA LEU A 49 -18.02 -3.71 0.29
C LEU A 49 -17.64 -4.91 1.15
N PRO A 50 -18.60 -5.52 1.89
CA PRO A 50 -18.37 -6.77 2.57
C PRO A 50 -18.01 -7.88 1.58
N LEU A 51 -17.06 -8.72 1.98
CA LEU A 51 -16.72 -9.97 1.30
C LEU A 51 -16.62 -11.07 2.36
N PRO A 52 -17.74 -11.73 2.72
CA PRO A 52 -17.76 -12.82 3.69
C PRO A 52 -16.95 -14.03 3.21
N ASP A 53 -16.55 -14.90 4.15
CA ASP A 53 -15.92 -16.17 3.81
C ASP A 53 -16.89 -17.09 3.02
N GLY A 54 -16.29 -17.87 2.12
CA GLY A 54 -17.04 -18.88 1.34
C GLY A 54 -17.79 -18.35 0.12
N GLN A 55 -17.69 -17.06 -0.16
CA GLN A 55 -18.21 -16.46 -1.40
C GLN A 55 -17.16 -16.52 -2.51
N ASP A 56 -17.60 -16.61 -3.77
CA ASP A 56 -16.76 -16.28 -4.91
C ASP A 56 -16.41 -14.80 -4.83
N PRO A 57 -15.11 -14.44 -4.69
CA PRO A 57 -14.76 -13.07 -4.35
C PRO A 57 -15.05 -12.08 -5.47
N THR A 58 -14.89 -12.48 -6.72
CA THR A 58 -15.07 -11.58 -7.86
C THR A 58 -16.54 -11.47 -8.27
N GLU A 59 -17.30 -12.54 -8.22
CA GLU A 59 -18.74 -12.52 -8.54
C GLU A 59 -19.54 -11.81 -7.44
N TYR A 60 -19.26 -12.15 -6.18
CA TYR A 60 -20.01 -11.60 -5.04
C TYR A 60 -19.94 -10.07 -4.95
N VAL A 61 -18.73 -9.50 -5.06
CA VAL A 61 -18.57 -8.04 -4.94
C VAL A 61 -18.89 -7.28 -6.23
N TYR A 62 -18.96 -7.98 -7.39
CA TYR A 62 -19.28 -7.35 -8.65
C TYR A 62 -20.74 -6.87 -8.73
N LEU A 63 -21.63 -7.49 -7.93
CA LEU A 63 -23.05 -7.14 -7.83
C LEU A 63 -23.74 -7.06 -9.22
N ASP A 64 -23.48 -8.05 -10.08
CA ASP A 64 -24.01 -8.10 -11.47
C ASP A 64 -23.69 -6.83 -12.29
N GLY A 65 -22.56 -6.19 -12.02
CA GLY A 65 -22.14 -4.96 -12.70
C GLY A 65 -22.83 -3.69 -12.23
N GLN A 66 -23.53 -3.73 -11.10
CA GLN A 66 -24.15 -2.54 -10.52
C GLN A 66 -23.09 -1.45 -10.25
N PRO A 67 -23.47 -0.16 -10.33
CA PRO A 67 -22.53 0.96 -10.18
C PRO A 67 -21.69 0.94 -8.90
N ASN A 68 -22.24 0.39 -7.83
CA ASN A 68 -21.60 0.26 -6.53
C ASN A 68 -20.99 -1.14 -6.29
N GLY A 69 -20.91 -2.00 -7.30
CA GLY A 69 -20.09 -3.20 -7.26
C GLY A 69 -18.59 -2.87 -7.28
N ILE A 70 -17.77 -3.88 -7.01
CA ILE A 70 -16.30 -3.80 -7.14
C ILE A 70 -15.87 -4.73 -8.29
N ASN A 71 -15.02 -4.20 -9.17
CA ASN A 71 -14.31 -4.96 -10.19
C ASN A 71 -12.79 -4.72 -10.09
N THR A 72 -12.03 -5.30 -10.99
CA THR A 72 -10.58 -5.15 -11.05
C THR A 72 -10.21 -3.94 -11.90
N GLU A 73 -9.55 -2.98 -11.31
CA GLU A 73 -8.88 -1.88 -11.98
C GLU A 73 -7.51 -2.32 -12.49
N HIS A 74 -7.20 -1.94 -13.73
CA HIS A 74 -5.85 -1.96 -14.30
C HIS A 74 -5.34 -0.52 -14.34
N THR A 75 -4.44 -0.14 -13.45
CA THR A 75 -3.87 1.23 -13.46
C THR A 75 -3.20 1.54 -14.80
N TRP A 76 -2.55 0.55 -15.40
CA TRP A 76 -2.18 0.59 -16.82
C TRP A 76 -3.25 -0.13 -17.64
N PRO A 77 -3.96 0.56 -18.55
CA PRO A 77 -5.11 -0.01 -19.24
C PRO A 77 -4.76 -1.22 -20.13
N GLN A 78 -5.65 -2.18 -20.17
CA GLN A 78 -5.52 -3.35 -21.07
C GLN A 78 -5.42 -2.90 -22.53
N GLY A 79 -6.22 -1.94 -22.96
CA GLY A 79 -6.18 -1.37 -24.31
C GLY A 79 -4.89 -0.62 -24.66
N LEU A 80 -4.04 -0.34 -23.66
CA LEU A 80 -2.78 0.37 -23.80
C LEU A 80 -1.56 -0.51 -23.44
N GLY A 81 -1.72 -1.83 -23.59
CA GLY A 81 -0.62 -2.77 -23.52
C GLY A 81 -0.61 -3.71 -22.30
N ALA A 82 -1.55 -3.61 -21.36
CA ALA A 82 -1.64 -4.58 -20.28
C ALA A 82 -2.31 -5.88 -20.73
N THR A 83 -1.62 -6.64 -21.59
CA THR A 83 -2.12 -7.87 -22.21
C THR A 83 -1.21 -9.07 -21.89
N GLY A 84 -1.72 -10.29 -22.08
CA GLY A 84 -0.99 -11.51 -21.76
C GLY A 84 -0.63 -11.57 -20.28
N SER A 85 0.63 -11.90 -19.94
CA SER A 85 1.08 -11.96 -18.54
C SER A 85 0.98 -10.61 -17.82
N ALA A 86 1.11 -9.50 -18.54
CA ALA A 86 0.96 -8.17 -17.94
C ALA A 86 -0.46 -7.90 -17.44
N GLN A 87 -1.49 -8.49 -18.07
CA GLN A 87 -2.89 -8.38 -17.62
C GLN A 87 -3.09 -8.93 -16.21
N SER A 88 -2.32 -9.92 -15.83
CA SER A 88 -2.44 -10.66 -14.57
C SER A 88 -1.39 -10.28 -13.53
N ASP A 89 -0.59 -9.23 -13.76
CA ASP A 89 0.40 -8.78 -12.79
C ASP A 89 -0.26 -7.92 -11.71
N MET A 90 -0.33 -8.44 -10.48
CA MET A 90 -1.05 -7.81 -9.36
C MET A 90 -0.45 -6.49 -8.89
N HIS A 91 0.79 -6.15 -9.27
CA HIS A 91 1.42 -4.89 -8.89
C HIS A 91 0.77 -3.65 -9.53
N HIS A 92 -0.06 -3.84 -10.56
CA HIS A 92 -0.83 -2.75 -11.16
C HIS A 92 -2.35 -2.98 -11.16
N LEU A 93 -2.82 -3.98 -10.39
CA LEU A 93 -4.23 -4.30 -10.23
C LEU A 93 -4.73 -3.84 -8.86
N TYR A 94 -5.96 -3.32 -8.80
CA TYR A 94 -6.60 -2.91 -7.55
C TYR A 94 -8.11 -3.18 -7.58
N PRO A 95 -8.75 -3.37 -6.40
CA PRO A 95 -10.21 -3.32 -6.31
C PRO A 95 -10.70 -1.91 -6.63
N SER A 96 -11.66 -1.77 -7.53
CA SER A 96 -12.26 -0.48 -7.88
C SER A 96 -13.76 -0.57 -8.01
N ARG A 97 -14.46 0.50 -7.61
CA ARG A 97 -15.90 0.63 -7.82
C ARG A 97 -16.20 0.61 -9.32
N VAL A 98 -17.17 -0.23 -9.73
CA VAL A 98 -17.53 -0.44 -11.14
C VAL A 98 -17.75 0.88 -11.89
N LYS A 99 -18.56 1.78 -11.32
CA LYS A 99 -18.85 3.10 -11.93
C LYS A 99 -17.59 3.94 -12.11
N THR A 100 -16.77 4.04 -11.08
CA THR A 100 -15.56 4.87 -11.12
C THR A 100 -14.52 4.29 -12.08
N ASN A 101 -14.35 2.97 -12.09
CA ASN A 101 -13.48 2.29 -13.03
C ASN A 101 -13.93 2.50 -14.48
N SER A 102 -15.23 2.36 -14.73
CA SER A 102 -15.80 2.61 -16.05
C SER A 102 -15.62 4.05 -16.52
N ASP A 103 -15.81 5.03 -15.64
CA ASP A 103 -15.64 6.46 -15.95
C ASP A 103 -14.17 6.83 -16.16
N ARG A 104 -13.25 6.21 -15.41
CA ARG A 104 -11.81 6.35 -15.62
C ARG A 104 -11.41 5.83 -17.00
N GLY A 105 -11.96 4.71 -17.44
CA GLY A 105 -11.69 4.13 -18.76
C GLY A 105 -10.19 3.96 -19.02
N ASN A 106 -9.69 4.49 -20.14
CA ASN A 106 -8.28 4.48 -20.49
C ASN A 106 -7.61 5.86 -20.34
N PHE A 107 -8.24 6.80 -19.65
CA PHE A 107 -7.68 8.14 -19.50
C PHE A 107 -6.35 8.12 -18.75
N PRO A 108 -5.39 8.99 -19.14
CA PRO A 108 -4.17 9.15 -18.38
C PRO A 108 -4.47 9.73 -16.99
N PHE A 109 -3.60 9.39 -16.03
CA PHE A 109 -3.61 10.03 -14.73
C PHE A 109 -2.90 11.39 -14.76
N GLY A 110 -3.29 12.29 -13.87
CA GLY A 110 -2.62 13.57 -13.66
C GLY A 110 -3.46 14.54 -12.87
N ASN A 111 -2.85 15.62 -12.40
CA ASN A 111 -3.53 16.64 -11.64
C ASN A 111 -4.58 17.37 -12.49
N ILE A 112 -5.73 17.64 -11.89
CA ILE A 112 -6.87 18.32 -12.50
C ILE A 112 -7.18 19.57 -11.68
N PRO A 113 -7.10 20.79 -12.25
CA PRO A 113 -7.55 21.98 -11.54
C PRO A 113 -9.04 21.86 -11.17
N ASP A 114 -9.42 22.20 -9.94
CA ASP A 114 -10.81 22.12 -9.43
C ASP A 114 -11.84 22.70 -10.40
N ALA A 115 -11.51 23.81 -11.05
CA ALA A 115 -12.40 24.49 -12.00
C ALA A 115 -12.61 23.72 -13.32
N GLN A 116 -11.79 22.70 -13.58
CA GLN A 116 -11.88 21.84 -14.76
C GLN A 116 -12.46 20.47 -14.44
N THR A 117 -12.56 20.11 -13.16
CA THR A 117 -13.11 18.83 -12.73
C THR A 117 -14.61 18.76 -13.04
N GLU A 118 -14.99 17.80 -13.88
CA GLU A 118 -16.38 17.57 -14.27
C GLU A 118 -17.12 16.69 -13.26
N ILE A 119 -16.40 15.78 -12.60
CA ILE A 119 -17.00 14.82 -11.69
C ILE A 119 -16.03 14.46 -10.55
N TRP A 120 -16.57 14.41 -9.34
CA TRP A 120 -15.91 14.08 -8.09
C TRP A 120 -16.48 12.78 -7.54
N TYR A 121 -15.63 11.81 -7.23
CA TYR A 121 -16.02 10.47 -6.76
C TYR A 121 -15.63 10.27 -5.30
N TYR A 122 -16.59 9.96 -4.45
CA TYR A 122 -16.34 9.64 -3.05
C TYR A 122 -17.28 8.55 -2.56
N LYS A 123 -16.72 7.50 -1.95
CA LYS A 123 -17.48 6.34 -1.51
C LYS A 123 -18.36 5.79 -2.67
N ASN A 124 -19.67 5.76 -2.46
CA ASN A 124 -20.66 5.27 -3.43
C ASN A 124 -21.40 6.39 -4.17
N THR A 125 -20.88 7.61 -4.12
CA THR A 125 -21.54 8.81 -4.69
C THR A 125 -20.64 9.55 -5.65
N GLU A 126 -21.25 10.34 -6.53
CA GLU A 126 -20.62 11.32 -7.42
C GLU A 126 -21.26 12.70 -7.21
N ARG A 127 -20.49 13.73 -7.58
CA ARG A 127 -20.98 15.10 -7.65
C ARG A 127 -20.25 15.88 -8.75
N THR A 128 -20.90 16.93 -9.27
CA THR A 128 -20.36 17.81 -10.33
C THR A 128 -19.90 19.18 -9.81
N SER A 129 -20.06 19.42 -8.52
CA SER A 129 -19.58 20.67 -7.88
C SER A 129 -18.43 20.37 -6.95
N VAL A 130 -17.49 21.31 -6.83
CA VAL A 130 -16.34 21.20 -5.93
C VAL A 130 -16.78 20.84 -4.51
N PRO A 131 -16.20 19.82 -3.87
CA PRO A 131 -16.49 19.50 -2.48
C PRO A 131 -16.06 20.62 -1.54
N THR A 132 -16.90 20.94 -0.57
CA THR A 132 -16.60 21.96 0.44
C THR A 132 -15.85 21.39 1.65
N ASN A 133 -15.91 20.07 1.83
CA ASN A 133 -15.24 19.37 2.93
C ASN A 133 -14.57 18.10 2.38
N PHE A 134 -13.46 17.69 3.00
CA PHE A 134 -12.74 16.45 2.67
C PHE A 134 -12.39 16.32 1.18
N LYS A 135 -12.06 17.43 0.50
CA LYS A 135 -11.76 17.43 -0.94
C LYS A 135 -10.71 16.37 -1.30
N ASP A 136 -9.66 16.26 -0.52
CA ASP A 136 -8.54 15.33 -0.73
C ASP A 136 -8.95 13.83 -0.69
N ALA A 137 -10.16 13.54 -0.18
CA ALA A 137 -10.71 12.19 -0.16
C ALA A 137 -11.48 11.83 -1.44
N TYR A 138 -11.64 12.77 -2.38
CA TYR A 138 -12.28 12.53 -3.66
C TYR A 138 -11.26 12.21 -4.74
N SER A 139 -11.65 11.30 -5.64
CA SER A 139 -11.03 11.21 -6.97
C SER A 139 -11.77 12.11 -7.94
N GLU A 140 -11.10 12.53 -9.00
CA GLU A 140 -11.59 13.54 -9.93
C GLU A 140 -11.49 13.04 -11.37
N GLY A 141 -12.40 13.49 -12.23
CA GLY A 141 -12.39 13.13 -13.64
C GLY A 141 -12.80 14.26 -14.56
N ILE A 142 -12.10 14.33 -15.71
CA ILE A 142 -12.51 15.04 -16.92
C ILE A 142 -12.81 13.97 -17.97
N ARG A 143 -13.91 14.10 -18.68
CA ARG A 143 -14.36 13.16 -19.71
C ARG A 143 -14.04 13.64 -21.12
N GLY A 144 -14.34 12.80 -22.13
CA GLY A 144 -14.20 13.17 -23.53
C GLY A 144 -12.78 13.04 -24.08
N THR A 145 -12.48 13.76 -25.17
CA THR A 145 -11.25 13.57 -25.95
C THR A 145 -9.96 13.88 -25.18
N ASN A 146 -10.02 14.83 -24.23
CA ASN A 146 -8.90 15.21 -23.37
C ASN A 146 -9.14 14.72 -21.93
N GLY A 147 -9.81 13.59 -21.79
CA GLY A 147 -10.13 13.03 -20.48
C GLY A 147 -8.88 12.77 -19.65
N LYS A 148 -9.01 12.98 -18.34
CA LYS A 148 -7.97 12.78 -17.35
C LYS A 148 -8.59 12.28 -16.06
N PHE A 149 -7.86 11.51 -15.29
CA PHE A 149 -8.31 11.03 -13.99
C PHE A 149 -7.26 11.35 -12.92
N GLU A 150 -7.71 11.92 -11.82
CA GLU A 150 -6.90 12.20 -10.64
C GLU A 150 -7.41 11.37 -9.47
N PRO A 151 -6.61 10.46 -8.89
CA PRO A 151 -7.02 9.69 -7.73
C PRO A 151 -6.98 10.57 -6.47
N ARG A 152 -7.75 10.17 -5.43
CA ARG A 152 -7.70 10.81 -4.11
C ARG A 152 -6.27 10.91 -3.58
N GLU A 153 -5.96 11.95 -2.82
CA GLU A 153 -4.60 12.27 -2.38
C GLU A 153 -3.87 11.08 -1.74
N SER A 154 -4.54 10.36 -0.85
CA SER A 154 -3.96 9.26 -0.05
C SER A 154 -3.59 7.99 -0.84
N VAL A 155 -3.72 7.98 -2.17
CA VAL A 155 -3.34 6.85 -3.03
C VAL A 155 -2.59 7.27 -4.30
N LYS A 156 -2.26 8.55 -4.42
CA LYS A 156 -1.51 9.07 -5.56
C LYS A 156 -0.15 8.38 -5.72
N GLY A 157 0.57 8.22 -4.63
CA GLY A 157 1.86 7.52 -4.60
C GLY A 157 1.73 6.05 -4.98
N ASN A 158 0.71 5.35 -4.47
CA ASN A 158 0.45 3.96 -4.83
C ASN A 158 0.22 3.80 -6.35
N ILE A 159 -0.60 4.68 -6.94
CA ILE A 159 -0.86 4.69 -8.39
C ILE A 159 0.41 5.03 -9.16
N ALA A 160 1.18 6.03 -8.74
CA ALA A 160 2.44 6.40 -9.36
C ALA A 160 3.43 5.23 -9.39
N ARG A 161 3.68 4.58 -8.26
CA ARG A 161 4.58 3.43 -8.15
C ARG A 161 4.12 2.22 -8.97
N SER A 162 2.82 2.04 -9.08
CA SER A 162 2.20 1.02 -9.93
C SER A 162 2.43 1.30 -11.43
N LEU A 163 2.32 2.56 -11.86
CA LEU A 163 2.57 2.99 -13.24
C LEU A 163 4.06 2.90 -13.62
N PHE A 164 4.97 3.33 -12.72
CA PHE A 164 6.41 3.16 -12.92
C PHE A 164 6.79 1.69 -13.01
N TYR A 165 6.20 0.84 -12.16
CA TYR A 165 6.40 -0.59 -12.20
C TYR A 165 5.98 -1.17 -13.55
N PHE A 166 4.75 -0.92 -13.97
CA PHE A 166 4.25 -1.43 -15.25
C PHE A 166 5.13 -1.00 -16.40
N TYR A 167 5.42 0.29 -16.50
CA TYR A 167 6.24 0.83 -17.57
C TYR A 167 7.68 0.28 -17.56
N THR A 168 8.23 -0.07 -16.39
CA THR A 168 9.54 -0.71 -16.27
C THR A 168 9.49 -2.16 -16.75
N MET A 169 8.53 -2.95 -16.28
CA MET A 169 8.47 -4.40 -16.53
C MET A 169 7.95 -4.74 -17.94
N TYR A 170 7.10 -3.88 -18.51
CA TYR A 170 6.36 -4.14 -19.73
C TYR A 170 6.51 -3.02 -20.78
N LYS A 171 7.65 -2.30 -20.74
CA LYS A 171 7.90 -1.12 -21.58
C LYS A 171 7.67 -1.38 -23.08
N ALA A 172 8.15 -2.49 -23.60
CA ALA A 172 8.04 -2.78 -25.04
C ALA A 172 6.58 -2.86 -25.51
N GLN A 173 5.70 -3.51 -24.75
CA GLN A 173 4.28 -3.61 -25.10
C GLN A 173 3.49 -2.33 -24.79
N ALA A 174 3.91 -1.57 -23.77
CA ALA A 174 3.36 -0.25 -23.47
C ALA A 174 3.64 0.74 -24.61
N ASP A 175 4.89 0.85 -25.04
CA ASP A 175 5.31 1.73 -26.14
C ASP A 175 4.73 1.29 -27.51
N ALA A 176 4.54 -0.01 -27.72
CA ALA A 176 3.92 -0.52 -28.93
C ALA A 176 2.43 -0.16 -29.03
N ALA A 177 1.73 -0.05 -27.91
CA ALA A 177 0.33 0.36 -27.85
C ALA A 177 0.16 1.88 -27.95
N ASP A 178 0.90 2.63 -27.15
CA ASP A 178 0.96 4.10 -27.18
C ASP A 178 2.25 4.61 -26.55
N PRO A 179 3.24 5.07 -27.35
CA PRO A 179 4.51 5.56 -26.84
C PRO A 179 4.41 6.88 -26.09
N THR A 180 3.27 7.57 -26.15
CA THR A 180 3.05 8.87 -25.51
C THR A 180 2.34 8.77 -24.18
N PHE A 181 1.62 7.67 -23.91
CA PHE A 181 0.77 7.52 -22.72
C PHE A 181 1.52 7.73 -21.41
N PHE A 182 2.69 7.10 -21.24
CA PHE A 182 3.52 7.31 -20.04
C PHE A 182 4.00 8.77 -19.92
N GLN A 183 4.39 9.39 -21.03
CA GLN A 183 4.92 10.75 -21.04
C GLN A 183 3.89 11.78 -20.62
N GLN A 184 2.61 11.55 -20.94
CA GLN A 184 1.51 12.43 -20.54
C GLN A 184 1.32 12.48 -19.01
N MET A 185 1.63 11.38 -18.31
CA MET A 185 1.47 11.25 -16.85
C MET A 185 2.74 11.57 -16.07
N LYS A 186 3.92 11.43 -16.70
CA LYS A 186 5.22 11.35 -16.04
C LYS A 186 5.48 12.47 -15.04
N SER A 187 5.17 13.72 -15.39
CA SER A 187 5.42 14.87 -14.51
C SER A 187 4.63 14.75 -13.21
N ASP A 188 3.34 14.47 -13.32
CA ASP A 188 2.43 14.41 -12.17
C ASP A 188 2.74 13.19 -11.29
N ILE A 189 2.93 12.01 -11.89
CA ILE A 189 3.24 10.80 -11.12
C ILE A 189 4.63 10.84 -10.47
N CYS A 190 5.60 11.59 -11.03
CA CYS A 190 6.85 11.86 -10.36
C CYS A 190 6.64 12.64 -9.05
N GLN A 191 5.80 13.68 -9.09
CA GLN A 191 5.47 14.46 -7.90
C GLN A 191 4.70 13.63 -6.88
N TRP A 192 3.68 12.89 -7.32
CA TRP A 192 2.85 12.04 -6.46
C TRP A 192 3.63 11.00 -5.65
N HIS A 193 4.71 10.49 -6.24
CA HIS A 193 5.58 9.54 -5.53
C HIS A 193 6.18 10.11 -4.25
N TYR A 194 6.49 11.42 -4.24
CA TYR A 194 7.06 12.10 -3.08
C TYR A 194 6.00 12.69 -2.16
N ASP A 195 4.87 13.13 -2.71
CA ASP A 195 3.78 13.72 -1.94
C ASP A 195 3.01 12.67 -1.12
N ASP A 196 2.95 11.43 -1.63
CA ASP A 196 2.34 10.28 -0.98
C ASP A 196 3.38 9.14 -0.89
N PRO A 197 4.28 9.19 0.11
CA PRO A 197 5.31 8.19 0.31
C PRO A 197 4.72 6.81 0.64
N VAL A 198 5.53 5.76 0.50
CA VAL A 198 5.11 4.39 0.79
C VAL A 198 4.64 4.28 2.23
N ASP A 199 3.40 3.85 2.43
CA ASP A 199 2.86 3.53 3.74
C ASP A 199 3.01 2.04 4.08
N ARG A 200 2.68 1.70 5.33
CA ARG A 200 2.74 0.30 5.80
C ARG A 200 1.80 -0.62 5.02
N LYS A 201 0.60 -0.14 4.66
CA LYS A 201 -0.41 -0.92 3.93
C LYS A 201 0.09 -1.28 2.53
N GLU A 202 0.68 -0.32 1.83
CA GLU A 202 1.28 -0.55 0.51
C GLU A 202 2.49 -1.49 0.60
N TRP A 203 3.36 -1.32 1.59
CA TRP A 203 4.51 -2.18 1.81
C TRP A 203 4.07 -3.64 2.07
N GLU A 204 3.12 -3.86 2.98
CA GLU A 204 2.57 -5.19 3.27
C GLU A 204 1.89 -5.80 2.04
N ARG A 205 1.16 -4.99 1.26
CA ARG A 205 0.56 -5.41 0.00
C ARG A 205 1.61 -5.90 -0.98
N ASN A 206 2.70 -5.16 -1.14
CA ASN A 206 3.83 -5.52 -2.00
C ASN A 206 4.41 -6.90 -1.64
N GLN A 207 4.62 -7.18 -0.36
CA GLN A 207 5.11 -8.47 0.13
C GLN A 207 4.11 -9.61 -0.13
N LYS A 208 2.82 -9.37 0.10
CA LYS A 208 1.77 -10.36 -0.19
C LYS A 208 1.73 -10.72 -1.68
N ILE A 209 1.81 -9.73 -2.57
CA ILE A 209 1.84 -9.95 -4.02
C ILE A 209 3.07 -10.78 -4.41
N ALA A 210 4.25 -10.43 -3.91
CA ALA A 210 5.49 -11.12 -4.20
C ALA A 210 5.39 -12.63 -3.89
N HIS A 211 4.70 -13.00 -2.79
CA HIS A 211 4.47 -14.40 -2.43
C HIS A 211 3.81 -15.20 -3.58
N TYR A 212 2.90 -14.60 -4.33
CA TYR A 212 2.19 -15.24 -5.44
C TYR A 212 2.87 -15.05 -6.79
N GLN A 213 3.87 -14.16 -6.88
CA GLN A 213 4.57 -13.82 -8.13
C GLN A 213 6.07 -14.19 -8.10
N GLY A 214 6.39 -15.33 -7.47
CA GLY A 214 7.76 -15.89 -7.47
C GLY A 214 8.76 -15.07 -6.68
N GLY A 215 8.32 -14.40 -5.61
CA GLY A 215 9.16 -13.55 -4.78
C GLY A 215 9.49 -12.19 -5.41
N LYS A 216 8.76 -11.78 -6.45
CA LYS A 216 9.02 -10.52 -7.16
C LYS A 216 8.17 -9.40 -6.61
N GLU A 217 8.83 -8.44 -6.00
CA GLU A 217 8.25 -7.24 -5.43
C GLU A 217 8.24 -6.09 -6.44
N ASN A 218 7.42 -5.07 -6.21
CA ASN A 218 7.56 -3.79 -6.88
C ASN A 218 8.77 -3.05 -6.27
N PRO A 219 9.87 -2.86 -7.02
CA PRO A 219 11.08 -2.23 -6.48
C PRO A 219 10.88 -0.77 -6.09
N PHE A 220 9.92 -0.07 -6.66
CA PHE A 220 9.61 1.32 -6.35
C PHE A 220 8.89 1.50 -5.01
N VAL A 221 8.39 0.42 -4.43
CA VAL A 221 7.91 0.35 -3.04
C VAL A 221 9.06 0.09 -2.07
N LEU A 222 10.11 -0.64 -2.51
CA LEU A 222 11.25 -1.00 -1.67
C LEU A 222 12.27 0.13 -1.51
N ASP A 223 12.52 0.88 -2.57
CA ASP A 223 13.52 1.95 -2.62
C ASP A 223 12.99 3.16 -3.40
N CYS A 224 12.58 4.17 -2.65
CA CYS A 224 12.02 5.41 -3.19
C CYS A 224 12.99 6.18 -4.10
N SER A 225 14.32 5.98 -3.95
CA SER A 225 15.33 6.64 -4.79
C SER A 225 15.34 6.13 -6.24
N LEU A 226 14.75 4.97 -6.49
CA LEU A 226 14.76 4.35 -7.83
C LEU A 226 14.00 5.18 -8.86
N ILE A 227 12.91 5.82 -8.46
CA ILE A 227 12.09 6.62 -9.38
C ILE A 227 12.85 7.85 -9.86
N SER A 228 13.54 8.60 -8.97
CA SER A 228 14.36 9.72 -9.38
C SER A 228 15.49 9.29 -10.31
N ARG A 229 16.17 8.20 -10.00
CA ARG A 229 17.30 7.67 -10.75
C ARG A 229 16.89 7.07 -12.10
N ALA A 230 15.68 6.53 -12.23
CA ALA A 230 15.19 5.90 -13.45
C ALA A 230 14.46 6.90 -14.37
N TYR A 231 13.60 7.76 -13.79
CA TYR A 231 12.61 8.52 -14.55
C TYR A 231 12.52 10.00 -14.21
N CYS A 232 12.72 10.40 -12.95
CA CYS A 232 12.34 11.71 -12.40
C CYS A 232 13.55 12.50 -11.91
N ASN A 233 14.63 12.52 -12.69
CA ASN A 233 15.91 13.15 -12.34
C ASN A 233 15.89 14.68 -12.22
N ASN A 234 14.76 15.31 -12.48
CA ASN A 234 14.54 16.75 -12.38
C ASN A 234 13.81 17.18 -11.11
N ILE A 235 13.47 16.25 -10.22
CA ILE A 235 12.85 16.53 -8.93
C ILE A 235 13.94 16.46 -7.85
N ASP A 236 14.22 17.63 -7.24
CA ASP A 236 15.18 17.77 -6.14
C ASP A 236 14.45 17.61 -4.79
N GLN A 237 13.77 16.49 -4.61
CA GLN A 237 13.16 16.10 -3.35
C GLN A 237 13.93 14.94 -2.74
N ALA A 238 14.25 15.07 -1.45
CA ALA A 238 14.82 13.97 -0.68
C ALA A 238 13.81 12.82 -0.64
N CYS A 239 14.28 11.64 -0.99
CA CYS A 239 13.56 10.42 -0.79
C CYS A 239 13.57 10.12 0.72
N GLU A 240 12.45 10.23 1.37
CA GLU A 240 12.28 9.66 2.71
C GLU A 240 12.28 8.15 2.56
N ALA A 241 13.46 7.54 2.75
CA ALA A 241 13.54 6.10 2.87
C ALA A 241 12.62 5.69 4.03
N LEU A 242 12.00 4.50 3.93
CA LEU A 242 11.33 3.83 5.05
C LEU A 242 12.32 3.52 6.18
N THR A 243 13.09 4.52 6.63
CA THR A 243 13.94 4.45 7.82
C THR A 243 13.12 4.62 9.09
N SER A 244 11.83 4.87 8.94
CA SER A 244 10.89 4.84 10.04
C SER A 244 9.61 4.11 9.60
N ILE A 245 9.59 2.81 9.80
CA ILE A 245 8.35 2.07 10.08
C ILE A 245 7.78 2.57 11.44
N VAL A 246 8.09 3.79 11.83
CA VAL A 246 7.54 4.44 13.02
C VAL A 246 7.53 5.94 12.82
N GLN A 247 6.47 6.43 12.21
CA GLN A 247 5.83 7.73 12.49
C GLN A 247 4.74 7.93 11.43
N ASN A 248 3.58 8.06 11.72
CA ASN A 248 2.58 8.28 12.72
C ASN A 248 1.21 8.15 12.07
N GLU A 249 0.45 7.20 12.39
CA GLU A 249 -0.79 7.57 13.08
C GLU A 249 -0.57 7.07 14.49
N VAL A 250 -0.63 7.95 15.45
CA VAL A 250 -0.75 7.60 16.85
C VAL A 250 -2.11 6.93 16.98
N GLU A 251 -2.15 5.63 16.66
CA GLU A 251 -3.14 4.79 17.33
C GLU A 251 -2.87 5.02 18.81
N GLU A 252 -3.88 5.38 19.57
CA GLU A 252 -3.84 5.63 21.02
C GLU A 252 -3.22 4.48 21.84
N ASN A 253 -2.66 3.45 21.18
CA ASN A 253 -2.03 2.25 21.75
C ASN A 253 -0.69 1.90 21.11
N ALA A 254 0.08 2.86 20.56
CA ALA A 254 1.39 2.57 19.99
C ALA A 254 2.36 2.04 21.06
N LEU A 255 2.90 0.83 20.83
CA LEU A 255 3.95 0.22 21.63
C LEU A 255 5.27 0.97 21.39
N VAL A 256 5.67 1.85 22.30
CA VAL A 256 6.94 2.60 22.23
C VAL A 256 7.96 1.96 23.14
N ILE A 257 9.15 1.65 22.61
CA ILE A 257 10.28 1.07 23.35
C ILE A 257 11.45 2.02 23.33
N PHE A 258 12.01 2.31 24.49
CA PHE A 258 13.18 3.21 24.60
C PHE A 258 14.10 2.84 25.80
N PRO A 259 15.43 3.01 25.66
CA PRO A 259 16.13 3.27 24.43
C PRO A 259 16.07 2.06 23.46
N ASN A 260 15.93 2.30 22.18
CA ASN A 260 16.07 1.30 21.12
C ASN A 260 16.80 1.94 19.93
N PRO A 261 18.03 1.50 19.64
CA PRO A 261 18.82 0.44 20.28
C PRO A 261 19.22 0.70 21.75
N GLY A 262 19.51 -0.36 22.50
CA GLY A 262 19.88 -0.29 23.92
C GLY A 262 20.84 -1.39 24.40
N HIS A 263 21.16 -1.38 25.69
CA HIS A 263 22.15 -2.30 26.28
C HIS A 263 21.53 -3.44 27.08
N GLY A 264 20.21 -3.68 26.96
CA GLY A 264 19.52 -4.80 27.62
C GLY A 264 18.43 -4.37 28.59
N THR A 265 18.55 -3.22 29.26
CA THR A 265 17.45 -2.60 29.99
C THR A 265 16.75 -1.59 29.08
N PHE A 266 15.43 -1.68 28.98
CA PHE A 266 14.61 -0.76 28.22
C PHE A 266 13.21 -0.61 28.82
N PHE A 267 12.48 0.39 28.36
CA PHE A 267 11.14 0.72 28.85
C PHE A 267 10.13 0.56 27.74
N ILE A 268 8.99 -0.01 28.08
CA ILE A 268 7.80 -0.07 27.24
C ILE A 268 6.85 1.02 27.71
N ARG A 269 6.58 2.02 26.85
CA ARG A 269 5.52 3.01 27.09
C ARG A 269 4.27 2.57 26.34
N LEU A 270 3.14 2.59 27.00
CA LEU A 270 1.84 2.28 26.44
C LEU A 270 0.75 3.15 27.07
N HIS A 271 -0.27 3.46 26.30
CA HIS A 271 -1.47 4.11 26.78
C HIS A 271 -2.60 3.08 26.85
N ALA A 272 -3.30 3.00 27.94
CA ALA A 272 -4.44 2.10 28.13
C ALA A 272 -5.71 2.91 28.37
N ASN A 273 -6.79 2.56 27.66
CA ASN A 273 -8.09 3.24 27.82
C ASN A 273 -8.88 2.74 29.06
N ASN A 274 -8.44 1.63 29.65
CA ASN A 274 -9.00 1.03 30.87
C ASN A 274 -7.90 0.29 31.63
N ASP A 275 -8.20 -0.15 32.88
CA ASP A 275 -7.35 -1.10 33.60
C ASP A 275 -7.34 -2.44 32.87
N ILE A 276 -6.17 -2.90 32.44
CA ILE A 276 -6.02 -4.07 31.59
C ILE A 276 -4.75 -4.85 31.92
N ALA A 277 -4.76 -6.16 31.64
CA ALA A 277 -3.60 -7.02 31.80
C ALA A 277 -2.97 -7.34 30.43
N TYR A 278 -1.67 -7.14 30.30
CA TYR A 278 -0.86 -7.47 29.15
C TYR A 278 0.15 -8.56 29.45
N ILE A 279 0.48 -9.38 28.45
CA ILE A 279 1.65 -10.26 28.46
C ILE A 279 2.71 -9.66 27.56
N VAL A 280 3.92 -9.48 28.10
CA VAL A 280 5.15 -9.18 27.34
C VAL A 280 5.83 -10.51 27.02
N ASP A 281 5.94 -10.85 25.74
CA ASP A 281 6.67 -12.03 25.23
C ASP A 281 7.83 -11.53 24.36
N ILE A 282 9.07 -11.85 24.74
CA ILE A 282 10.28 -11.47 24.00
C ILE A 282 10.94 -12.73 23.46
N LYS A 283 11.17 -12.71 22.15
CA LYS A 283 11.81 -13.83 21.42
C LYS A 283 13.10 -13.39 20.75
N ASN A 284 14.07 -14.28 20.72
CA ASN A 284 15.23 -14.11 19.87
C ASN A 284 14.88 -14.39 18.38
N MET A 285 15.81 -14.17 17.47
CA MET A 285 15.62 -14.40 16.02
C MET A 285 15.42 -15.87 15.64
N LEU A 286 15.67 -16.80 16.55
CA LEU A 286 15.36 -18.24 16.37
C LEU A 286 13.93 -18.59 16.82
N GLY A 287 13.17 -17.61 17.30
CA GLY A 287 11.78 -17.80 17.78
C GLY A 287 11.69 -18.33 19.22
N GLN A 288 12.81 -18.46 19.92
CA GLN A 288 12.83 -18.92 21.32
C GLN A 288 12.42 -17.77 22.26
N THR A 289 11.45 -18.01 23.13
CA THR A 289 11.06 -17.06 24.16
C THR A 289 12.16 -16.95 25.20
N ILE A 290 12.68 -15.74 25.41
CA ILE A 290 13.70 -15.40 26.40
C ILE A 290 13.12 -14.68 27.59
N PHE A 291 11.96 -14.06 27.46
CA PHE A 291 11.27 -13.34 28.51
C PHE A 291 9.75 -13.46 28.31
N LEU A 292 9.01 -13.79 29.35
CA LEU A 292 7.55 -13.86 29.34
C LEU A 292 7.00 -13.45 30.69
N GLN A 293 6.31 -12.29 30.72
CA GLN A 293 5.76 -11.77 31.99
C GLN A 293 4.46 -11.02 31.77
N GLY A 294 3.53 -11.16 32.71
CA GLY A 294 2.28 -10.40 32.78
C GLY A 294 2.42 -9.10 33.55
N TYR A 295 1.76 -8.05 33.06
CA TYR A 295 1.70 -6.72 33.66
C TYR A 295 0.26 -6.21 33.72
N ASN A 296 -0.12 -5.68 34.88
CA ASN A 296 -1.37 -4.94 35.05
C ASN A 296 -1.09 -3.46 34.87
N VAL A 297 -1.72 -2.85 33.85
CA VAL A 297 -1.61 -1.43 33.56
C VAL A 297 -2.91 -0.72 33.87
N LYS A 298 -2.78 0.54 34.27
CA LYS A 298 -3.91 1.40 34.62
C LYS A 298 -4.36 2.23 33.45
N ASN A 299 -5.61 2.69 33.49
CA ASN A 299 -6.09 3.67 32.54
C ASN A 299 -5.13 4.88 32.46
N GLY A 300 -4.74 5.29 31.26
CA GLY A 300 -3.78 6.34 30.99
C GLY A 300 -2.40 5.84 30.55
N GLU A 301 -1.39 6.69 30.67
CA GLU A 301 -0.01 6.38 30.29
C GLU A 301 0.67 5.47 31.34
N ASN A 302 1.32 4.41 30.88
CA ASN A 302 2.06 3.45 31.69
C ASN A 302 3.47 3.28 31.12
N ILE A 303 4.44 3.05 31.99
CA ILE A 303 5.83 2.72 31.66
C ILE A 303 6.21 1.44 32.40
N VAL A 304 6.61 0.43 31.62
CA VAL A 304 7.05 -0.87 32.14
C VAL A 304 8.52 -1.04 31.85
N GLU A 305 9.32 -1.29 32.87
CA GLU A 305 10.75 -1.59 32.75
C GLU A 305 10.96 -3.08 32.46
N ILE A 306 11.81 -3.37 31.49
CA ILE A 306 12.19 -4.71 31.03
C ILE A 306 13.70 -4.84 31.10
N ASP A 307 14.17 -5.95 31.65
CA ASP A 307 15.60 -6.30 31.73
C ASP A 307 15.87 -7.64 31.05
N ILE A 308 16.73 -7.59 30.02
CA ILE A 308 17.28 -8.75 29.31
C ILE A 308 18.81 -8.70 29.27
N ASN A 309 19.45 -8.10 30.27
CA ASN A 309 20.90 -7.94 30.30
C ASN A 309 21.66 -9.26 30.20
N ASP A 310 21.15 -10.34 30.76
CA ASP A 310 21.77 -11.68 30.75
C ASP A 310 21.72 -12.38 29.38
N HIS A 311 21.09 -11.76 28.36
CA HIS A 311 20.98 -12.32 27.01
C HIS A 311 21.99 -11.69 26.06
N LEU A 312 22.34 -12.41 24.99
CA LEU A 312 23.34 -11.99 24.00
C LEU A 312 22.91 -10.71 23.25
N SER A 313 23.89 -9.98 22.72
CA SER A 313 23.61 -8.88 21.78
C SER A 313 22.94 -9.39 20.50
N GLY A 314 21.99 -8.65 19.96
CA GLY A 314 21.25 -9.04 18.75
C GLY A 314 19.86 -8.44 18.68
N PHE A 315 19.10 -8.87 17.66
CA PHE A 315 17.72 -8.47 17.50
C PHE A 315 16.78 -9.36 18.31
N TYR A 316 15.77 -8.72 18.89
CA TYR A 316 14.71 -9.37 19.64
C TYR A 316 13.35 -8.89 19.15
N ILE A 317 12.39 -9.81 19.06
CA ILE A 317 10.99 -9.52 18.77
C ILE A 317 10.26 -9.38 20.09
N ILE A 318 9.71 -8.19 20.34
CA ILE A 318 8.88 -7.92 21.52
C ILE A 318 7.43 -7.93 21.09
N THR A 319 6.63 -8.76 21.73
CA THR A 319 5.18 -8.85 21.52
C THR A 319 4.48 -8.46 22.82
N LEU A 320 3.60 -7.46 22.74
CA LEU A 320 2.69 -7.08 23.80
C LEU A 320 1.31 -7.63 23.45
N LYS A 321 0.80 -8.55 24.24
CA LYS A 321 -0.49 -9.19 24.02
C LYS A 321 -1.50 -8.77 25.09
N ASP A 322 -2.61 -8.20 24.66
CA ASP A 322 -3.77 -7.94 25.49
C ASP A 322 -4.48 -9.26 25.81
N ILE A 323 -4.67 -9.55 27.10
CA ILE A 323 -5.28 -10.80 27.55
C ILE A 323 -6.78 -10.83 27.26
N SER A 324 -7.44 -9.67 27.24
CA SER A 324 -8.89 -9.58 27.11
C SER A 324 -9.36 -9.60 25.64
N SER A 325 -8.64 -8.90 24.73
CA SER A 325 -9.03 -8.74 23.34
C SER A 325 -8.30 -9.66 22.37
N ASN A 326 -7.29 -10.39 22.84
CA ASN A 326 -6.38 -11.21 22.04
C ASN A 326 -5.62 -10.41 20.94
N ILE A 327 -5.65 -9.08 21.01
CA ILE A 327 -4.89 -8.19 20.13
C ILE A 327 -3.42 -8.20 20.58
N SER A 328 -2.48 -8.23 19.64
CA SER A 328 -1.06 -8.19 19.95
C SER A 328 -0.34 -7.15 19.09
N ASN A 329 0.44 -6.30 19.73
CA ASN A 329 1.36 -5.35 19.10
C ASN A 329 2.77 -5.94 19.13
N ARG A 330 3.54 -5.76 18.03
CA ARG A 330 4.91 -6.26 17.91
C ARG A 330 5.85 -5.14 17.51
N THR A 331 7.07 -5.21 18.02
CA THR A 331 8.16 -4.33 17.61
C THR A 331 9.50 -5.06 17.71
N LEU A 332 10.55 -4.48 17.10
CA LEU A 332 11.92 -4.98 17.21
C LEU A 332 12.71 -4.17 18.22
N TYR A 333 13.56 -4.86 18.98
CA TYR A 333 14.55 -4.27 19.86
C TYR A 333 15.95 -4.74 19.47
N LEU A 334 16.88 -3.79 19.33
CA LEU A 334 18.30 -4.10 19.11
C LEU A 334 19.08 -3.89 20.40
N LYS A 335 19.66 -4.99 20.90
CA LYS A 335 20.60 -5.00 22.01
C LYS A 335 22.03 -5.01 21.50
N TYR A 336 22.85 -4.10 22.01
CA TYR A 336 24.31 -4.08 21.77
C TYR A 336 25.05 -5.01 22.74
#